data_a73bfcb60e79106a3897f21e6ede327f
#
_entry.id   a73bfcb60e79106a3897f21e6ede327f
#
_cell.length_a   1.000
_cell.length_b   1.000
_cell.length_c   1.000
_cell.angle_alpha   90.00
_cell.angle_beta   90.00
_cell.angle_gamma   90.00
#
_symmetry.space_group_name_H-M   'P 1'
#
loop_
_entity.id
_entity.type
_entity.pdbx_description
1 polymer ?
#
loop_
_entity_poly.entity_id
_entity_poly.type
_entity_poly.pdbx_seq_one_letter_code
_entity_poly.pdbx_strand_id
1 'polypeptide(L)'
;MDAPNQGFYYFLVKQNHLEDLLIQTLNLITDGVQIYDENGYALFFNQASRKLSQIPPTLDIRGRHLLDLFALDEQISTTMTALRTKSPVINRVDNFSTSAGVSIASVNTSYPVSKDNELIGAIVFEQTQNIIDCSKEKMAQAEKALRDFQPNTPPTRFSGYTFEHIIGNGENLQKAVRIARKIAPQNNSVLLVGETGTGKEIFAQSIHRCSPRKDKKFVALNCAAIPETLIESLLFGTQKGSFTGSENKAGYFEEAEGGTLFLDEMNSMSLAMQSKILRALQENSFRRVGGQKDISMDVRIISSCNKDPFLCIKENELRKDLFYRLSTVMIELPPLRNHKEDLEELIQYHLRSTVFQYVHSSTEISPEVMELFYHYDWPGNVRELFHVLDYVRNISDGNTILLEHLPSYLLKTKKASETLKKVPDTFCSFQNTSLQNMMDEYEHEILCSALEHFGYNITKTADALGIRRQSLQYRIHKYGIHI
;
A
#
# COMPACT_ATOMS: atom_id res chain seq x y z
N MET A 1 8.61 -30.15 -51.90
CA MET A 1 7.24 -30.24 -51.37
C MET A 1 7.35 -30.18 -49.87
N ASP A 2 7.49 -29.09 -49.33
CA ASP A 2 6.61 -28.04 -48.75
C ASP A 2 6.17 -28.36 -47.35
N ALA A 3 6.85 -27.75 -46.40
CA ALA A 3 6.41 -27.64 -45.00
C ALA A 3 6.08 -26.18 -44.68
N PRO A 4 4.86 -25.70 -45.03
CA PRO A 4 4.42 -24.37 -44.60
C PRO A 4 3.31 -24.39 -43.52
N ASN A 5 2.97 -25.52 -42.89
CA ASN A 5 1.76 -25.56 -42.04
C ASN A 5 2.00 -25.72 -40.54
N GLN A 6 3.22 -25.93 -40.09
CA GLN A 6 3.48 -26.08 -38.63
C GLN A 6 3.38 -24.76 -37.84
N GLY A 7 3.79 -23.64 -38.44
CA GLY A 7 3.72 -22.32 -37.80
C GLY A 7 2.31 -21.79 -37.60
N PHE A 8 1.45 -22.01 -38.57
CA PHE A 8 0.05 -21.58 -38.51
C PHE A 8 -0.79 -22.42 -37.54
N TYR A 9 -0.54 -23.73 -37.50
CA TYR A 9 -1.17 -24.64 -36.53
C TYR A 9 -0.72 -24.34 -35.09
N TYR A 10 0.57 -24.06 -34.90
CA TYR A 10 1.13 -23.64 -33.59
C TYR A 10 0.57 -22.30 -33.13
N PHE A 11 0.34 -21.35 -34.05
CA PHE A 11 -0.25 -20.04 -33.75
C PHE A 11 -1.74 -20.20 -33.37
N LEU A 12 -2.52 -20.98 -34.07
CA LEU A 12 -3.93 -21.25 -33.77
C LEU A 12 -4.11 -22.00 -32.43
N VAL A 13 -3.25 -22.99 -32.16
CA VAL A 13 -3.27 -23.71 -30.86
C VAL A 13 -2.90 -22.77 -29.70
N LYS A 14 -1.92 -21.88 -29.88
CA LYS A 14 -1.59 -20.87 -28.86
C LYS A 14 -2.68 -19.82 -28.66
N GLN A 15 -3.41 -19.45 -29.70
CA GLN A 15 -4.52 -18.48 -29.61
C GLN A 15 -5.67 -19.06 -28.77
N ASN A 16 -6.05 -20.32 -28.97
CA ASN A 16 -7.04 -21.02 -28.13
C ASN A 16 -6.57 -21.13 -26.67
N HIS A 17 -5.28 -21.44 -26.44
CA HIS A 17 -4.74 -21.49 -25.09
C HIS A 17 -4.70 -20.11 -24.41
N LEU A 18 -4.50 -19.04 -25.17
CA LEU A 18 -4.54 -17.67 -24.61
C LEU A 18 -5.97 -17.30 -24.19
N GLU A 19 -6.97 -17.64 -24.97
CA GLU A 19 -8.39 -17.42 -24.62
C GLU A 19 -8.75 -18.18 -23.33
N ASP A 20 -8.37 -19.45 -23.21
CA ASP A 20 -8.61 -20.25 -22.00
C ASP A 20 -7.89 -19.64 -20.78
N LEU A 21 -6.64 -19.20 -20.93
CA LEU A 21 -5.89 -18.54 -19.88
C LEU A 21 -6.53 -17.21 -19.44
N LEU A 22 -7.00 -16.41 -20.39
CA LEU A 22 -7.71 -15.16 -20.09
C LEU A 22 -9.02 -15.42 -19.33
N ILE A 23 -9.81 -16.40 -19.76
CA ILE A 23 -11.05 -16.79 -19.08
C ILE A 23 -10.76 -17.26 -17.66
N GLN A 24 -9.74 -18.12 -17.46
CA GLN A 24 -9.34 -18.58 -16.13
C GLN A 24 -8.86 -17.39 -15.26
N THR A 25 -8.06 -16.50 -15.81
CA THR A 25 -7.58 -15.30 -15.10
C THR A 25 -8.75 -14.41 -14.65
N LEU A 26 -9.71 -14.16 -15.54
CA LEU A 26 -10.91 -13.37 -15.21
C LEU A 26 -11.75 -14.04 -14.12
N ASN A 27 -11.79 -15.37 -14.05
CA ASN A 27 -12.50 -16.12 -13.01
C ASN A 27 -11.80 -16.10 -11.65
N LEU A 28 -10.50 -15.73 -11.58
CA LEU A 28 -9.77 -15.56 -10.32
C LEU A 28 -10.01 -14.16 -9.71
N ILE A 29 -10.55 -13.22 -10.47
CA ILE A 29 -10.87 -11.86 -9.98
C ILE A 29 -12.07 -11.94 -9.03
N THR A 30 -11.94 -11.32 -7.86
CA THR A 30 -12.99 -11.30 -6.82
C THR A 30 -14.14 -10.37 -7.13
N ASP A 31 -13.90 -9.31 -7.91
CA ASP A 31 -14.92 -8.41 -8.40
C ASP A 31 -15.69 -9.06 -9.57
N GLY A 32 -16.95 -8.72 -9.73
CA GLY A 32 -17.74 -9.14 -10.88
C GLY A 32 -17.16 -8.51 -12.15
N VAL A 33 -16.88 -9.33 -13.16
CA VAL A 33 -16.45 -8.85 -14.48
C VAL A 33 -17.46 -9.32 -15.52
N GLN A 34 -18.01 -8.35 -16.28
CA GLN A 34 -18.94 -8.59 -17.38
C GLN A 34 -18.37 -7.99 -18.66
N ILE A 35 -18.55 -8.65 -19.79
CA ILE A 35 -18.12 -8.17 -21.11
C ILE A 35 -19.32 -8.22 -22.04
N TYR A 36 -19.54 -7.11 -22.74
CA TYR A 36 -20.63 -6.94 -23.70
C TYR A 36 -20.08 -6.48 -25.05
N ASP A 37 -20.82 -6.80 -26.12
CA ASP A 37 -20.54 -6.23 -27.44
C ASP A 37 -21.01 -4.76 -27.55
N GLU A 38 -20.81 -4.16 -28.72
CA GLU A 38 -21.16 -2.76 -29.00
C GLU A 38 -22.68 -2.46 -28.91
N ASN A 39 -23.51 -3.49 -28.96
CA ASN A 39 -24.97 -3.39 -28.85
C ASN A 39 -25.51 -3.75 -27.44
N GLY A 40 -24.65 -4.16 -26.51
CA GLY A 40 -25.05 -4.53 -25.15
C GLY A 40 -25.44 -6.00 -24.97
N TYR A 41 -25.11 -6.88 -25.94
CA TYR A 41 -25.28 -8.31 -25.78
C TYR A 41 -24.12 -8.92 -24.99
N ALA A 42 -24.44 -9.79 -24.03
CA ALA A 42 -23.47 -10.40 -23.13
C ALA A 42 -22.56 -11.39 -23.86
N LEU A 43 -21.26 -11.21 -23.72
CA LEU A 43 -20.22 -12.10 -24.24
C LEU A 43 -19.63 -12.99 -23.13
N PHE A 44 -19.38 -12.41 -21.95
CA PHE A 44 -18.74 -13.14 -20.85
C PHE A 44 -19.11 -12.54 -19.49
N PHE A 45 -19.33 -13.40 -18.48
CA PHE A 45 -19.43 -13.05 -17.07
C PHE A 45 -18.54 -14.01 -16.28
N ASN A 46 -17.69 -13.46 -15.42
CA ASN A 46 -16.87 -14.30 -14.53
C ASN A 46 -17.71 -14.92 -13.39
N GLN A 47 -17.11 -15.84 -12.63
CA GLN A 47 -17.81 -16.53 -11.53
C GLN A 47 -18.28 -15.55 -10.45
N ALA A 48 -17.52 -14.49 -10.16
CA ALA A 48 -17.89 -13.47 -9.19
C ALA A 48 -19.16 -12.72 -9.64
N SER A 49 -19.22 -12.22 -10.89
CA SER A 49 -20.40 -11.54 -11.40
C SER A 49 -21.65 -12.44 -11.42
N ARG A 50 -21.52 -13.71 -11.81
CA ARG A 50 -22.65 -14.65 -11.77
C ARG A 50 -23.20 -14.85 -10.35
N LYS A 51 -22.31 -14.88 -9.33
CA LYS A 51 -22.72 -14.95 -7.92
C LYS A 51 -23.39 -13.66 -7.46
N LEU A 52 -22.80 -12.50 -7.79
CA LEU A 52 -23.33 -11.19 -7.42
C LEU A 52 -24.71 -10.94 -8.01
N SER A 53 -24.86 -11.23 -9.31
CA SER A 53 -26.13 -11.07 -10.03
C SER A 53 -27.08 -12.25 -9.85
N GLN A 54 -26.75 -13.24 -9.01
CA GLN A 54 -27.56 -14.45 -8.74
C GLN A 54 -27.97 -15.22 -10.02
N ILE A 55 -27.11 -15.20 -11.05
CA ILE A 55 -27.34 -15.90 -12.30
C ILE A 55 -26.92 -17.38 -12.14
N PRO A 56 -27.83 -18.35 -12.37
CA PRO A 56 -27.50 -19.76 -12.25
C PRO A 56 -26.34 -20.15 -13.18
N PRO A 57 -25.39 -21.03 -12.75
CA PRO A 57 -24.28 -21.49 -13.58
C PRO A 57 -24.75 -22.16 -14.90
N THR A 58 -25.95 -22.76 -14.88
CA THR A 58 -26.55 -23.47 -16.02
C THR A 58 -27.17 -22.56 -17.06
N LEU A 59 -27.36 -21.24 -16.76
CA LEU A 59 -27.94 -20.30 -17.69
C LEU A 59 -26.86 -19.81 -18.66
N ASP A 60 -27.07 -20.08 -19.97
CA ASP A 60 -26.23 -19.46 -20.99
C ASP A 60 -26.66 -17.98 -21.16
N ILE A 61 -25.71 -17.10 -20.87
CA ILE A 61 -25.90 -15.63 -20.96
C ILE A 61 -25.49 -15.07 -22.30
N ARG A 62 -24.70 -15.81 -23.08
CA ARG A 62 -24.16 -15.32 -24.35
C ARG A 62 -25.27 -15.01 -25.36
N GLY A 63 -25.15 -13.85 -25.98
CA GLY A 63 -26.15 -13.35 -26.94
C GLY A 63 -27.46 -12.90 -26.29
N ARG A 64 -27.57 -12.78 -24.97
CA ARG A 64 -28.70 -12.13 -24.31
C ARG A 64 -28.38 -10.67 -24.07
N HIS A 65 -29.35 -9.81 -24.29
CA HIS A 65 -29.20 -8.38 -24.09
C HIS A 65 -29.21 -8.07 -22.57
N LEU A 66 -28.36 -7.13 -22.14
CA LEU A 66 -28.22 -6.79 -20.72
C LEU A 66 -29.53 -6.27 -20.09
N LEU A 67 -30.35 -5.54 -20.86
CA LEU A 67 -31.63 -5.03 -20.36
C LEU A 67 -32.64 -6.15 -20.08
N ASP A 68 -32.55 -7.27 -20.82
CA ASP A 68 -33.38 -8.46 -20.59
C ASP A 68 -32.90 -9.29 -19.41
N LEU A 69 -31.56 -9.34 -19.22
CA LEU A 69 -30.94 -10.08 -18.10
C LEU A 69 -31.23 -9.46 -16.76
N PHE A 70 -31.28 -8.13 -16.69
CA PHE A 70 -31.33 -7.37 -15.44
C PHE A 70 -32.58 -6.52 -15.27
N ALA A 71 -33.54 -6.58 -16.18
CA ALA A 71 -34.75 -5.75 -16.15
C ALA A 71 -34.45 -4.26 -15.87
N LEU A 72 -33.44 -3.72 -16.54
CA LEU A 72 -32.95 -2.35 -16.43
C LEU A 72 -33.55 -1.45 -17.50
N ASP A 73 -33.77 -0.17 -17.16
CA ASP A 73 -34.03 0.87 -18.14
C ASP A 73 -32.73 1.28 -18.84
N GLU A 74 -32.78 1.46 -20.17
CA GLU A 74 -31.62 1.84 -20.99
C GLU A 74 -30.97 3.15 -20.52
N GLN A 75 -31.75 4.10 -20.04
CA GLN A 75 -31.25 5.40 -19.56
C GLN A 75 -30.55 5.31 -18.20
N ILE A 76 -30.89 4.29 -17.40
CA ILE A 76 -30.39 4.10 -16.07
C ILE A 76 -29.14 3.19 -16.07
N SER A 77 -29.00 2.32 -17.07
CA SER A 77 -27.88 1.37 -17.15
C SER A 77 -26.54 2.06 -17.32
N THR A 78 -25.59 1.76 -16.41
CA THR A 78 -24.18 2.21 -16.48
C THR A 78 -23.54 1.78 -17.78
N THR A 79 -23.73 0.53 -18.18
CA THR A 79 -23.13 -0.06 -19.39
C THR A 79 -23.70 0.56 -20.65
N MET A 80 -25.02 0.68 -20.78
CA MET A 80 -25.62 1.33 -21.96
C MET A 80 -25.21 2.80 -22.07
N THR A 81 -25.07 3.49 -20.93
CA THR A 81 -24.56 4.86 -20.91
C THR A 81 -23.14 4.92 -21.45
N ALA A 82 -22.24 4.01 -21.02
CA ALA A 82 -20.86 3.98 -21.49
C ALA A 82 -20.74 3.65 -22.98
N LEU A 83 -21.52 2.69 -23.49
CA LEU A 83 -21.57 2.34 -24.90
C LEU A 83 -22.05 3.52 -25.77
N ARG A 84 -23.12 4.19 -25.35
CA ARG A 84 -23.70 5.34 -26.07
C ARG A 84 -22.80 6.57 -26.06
N THR A 85 -22.19 6.91 -24.92
CA THR A 85 -21.35 8.10 -24.78
C THR A 85 -19.92 7.87 -25.23
N LYS A 86 -19.53 6.63 -25.47
CA LYS A 86 -18.16 6.18 -25.75
C LYS A 86 -17.13 6.70 -24.72
N SER A 87 -17.59 6.88 -23.49
CA SER A 87 -16.80 7.41 -22.39
C SER A 87 -16.97 6.52 -21.14
N PRO A 88 -15.94 6.36 -20.30
CA PRO A 88 -16.05 5.57 -19.08
C PRO A 88 -17.11 6.14 -18.14
N VAL A 89 -17.90 5.27 -17.51
CA VAL A 89 -18.82 5.60 -16.42
C VAL A 89 -18.33 4.91 -15.17
N ILE A 90 -17.94 5.69 -14.16
CA ILE A 90 -17.23 5.20 -12.99
C ILE A 90 -18.10 5.26 -11.74
N ASN A 91 -18.09 4.17 -10.94
CA ASN A 91 -18.72 4.07 -9.62
C ASN A 91 -20.19 4.50 -9.59
N ARG A 92 -20.97 4.12 -10.59
CA ARG A 92 -22.40 4.40 -10.65
C ARG A 92 -23.18 3.25 -10.01
N VAL A 93 -24.21 3.58 -9.25
CA VAL A 93 -25.10 2.59 -8.64
C VAL A 93 -26.20 2.24 -9.63
N ASP A 94 -26.28 0.97 -10.01
CA ASP A 94 -27.40 0.41 -10.78
C ASP A 94 -28.29 -0.41 -9.83
N ASN A 95 -29.58 -0.09 -9.82
CA ASN A 95 -30.59 -0.87 -9.11
C ASN A 95 -31.37 -1.70 -10.13
N PHE A 96 -31.32 -3.01 -10.02
CA PHE A 96 -32.00 -3.90 -10.91
C PHE A 96 -32.68 -5.06 -10.19
N SER A 97 -33.62 -5.69 -10.87
CA SER A 97 -34.26 -6.90 -10.38
C SER A 97 -33.81 -8.09 -11.24
N THR A 98 -33.42 -9.18 -10.59
CA THR A 98 -33.10 -10.42 -11.30
C THR A 98 -34.38 -11.07 -11.81
N SER A 99 -34.26 -12.00 -12.77
CA SER A 99 -35.36 -12.82 -13.26
C SER A 99 -36.07 -13.63 -12.17
N ALA A 100 -35.47 -13.76 -10.97
CA ALA A 100 -36.03 -14.39 -9.76
C ALA A 100 -36.79 -13.37 -8.86
N GLY A 101 -36.91 -12.11 -9.25
CA GLY A 101 -37.60 -11.05 -8.51
C GLY A 101 -36.82 -10.49 -7.31
N VAL A 102 -35.51 -10.74 -7.24
CA VAL A 102 -34.64 -10.19 -6.18
C VAL A 102 -34.09 -8.85 -6.65
N SER A 103 -34.32 -7.79 -5.88
CA SER A 103 -33.73 -6.47 -6.14
C SER A 103 -32.29 -6.44 -5.64
N ILE A 104 -31.37 -6.06 -6.51
CA ILE A 104 -29.94 -5.95 -6.26
C ILE A 104 -29.51 -4.51 -6.58
N ALA A 105 -28.71 -3.94 -5.67
CA ALA A 105 -27.99 -2.70 -5.93
C ALA A 105 -26.50 -3.03 -6.10
N SER A 106 -25.95 -2.72 -7.26
CA SER A 106 -24.54 -2.89 -7.54
C SER A 106 -23.87 -1.58 -7.90
N VAL A 107 -22.61 -1.44 -7.51
CA VAL A 107 -21.76 -0.32 -7.95
C VAL A 107 -21.01 -0.78 -9.18
N ASN A 108 -21.28 -0.15 -10.32
CA ASN A 108 -20.73 -0.54 -11.59
C ASN A 108 -19.79 0.53 -12.15
N THR A 109 -18.68 0.05 -12.69
CA THR A 109 -17.76 0.86 -13.49
C THR A 109 -17.64 0.24 -14.88
N SER A 110 -18.04 0.97 -15.93
CA SER A 110 -18.05 0.49 -17.30
C SER A 110 -17.06 1.26 -18.17
N TYR A 111 -16.19 0.53 -18.86
CA TYR A 111 -15.21 1.05 -19.81
C TYR A 111 -15.60 0.63 -21.23
N PRO A 112 -15.89 1.58 -22.14
CA PRO A 112 -16.06 1.26 -23.56
C PRO A 112 -14.69 0.86 -24.15
N VAL A 113 -14.69 -0.19 -24.96
CA VAL A 113 -13.49 -0.70 -25.65
C VAL A 113 -13.61 -0.43 -27.13
N SER A 114 -12.58 0.22 -27.71
CA SER A 114 -12.54 0.52 -29.14
C SER A 114 -11.28 -0.09 -29.77
N LYS A 115 -11.41 -0.52 -31.03
CA LYS A 115 -10.30 -0.96 -31.88
C LYS A 115 -10.37 -0.17 -33.19
N ASP A 116 -9.24 0.35 -33.64
CA ASP A 116 -9.15 1.16 -34.86
C ASP A 116 -10.19 2.30 -34.93
N ASN A 117 -10.50 2.92 -33.80
CA ASN A 117 -11.49 3.96 -33.59
C ASN A 117 -12.97 3.51 -33.72
N GLU A 118 -13.23 2.22 -33.86
CA GLU A 118 -14.57 1.63 -33.84
C GLU A 118 -14.84 1.00 -32.46
N LEU A 119 -16.04 1.25 -31.91
CA LEU A 119 -16.46 0.66 -30.64
C LEU A 119 -16.71 -0.84 -30.86
N ILE A 120 -16.06 -1.69 -30.07
CA ILE A 120 -16.21 -3.14 -30.16
C ILE A 120 -16.95 -3.72 -28.95
N GLY A 121 -17.22 -2.93 -27.89
CA GLY A 121 -17.95 -3.39 -26.74
C GLY A 121 -17.64 -2.62 -25.45
N ALA A 122 -18.02 -3.20 -24.32
CA ALA A 122 -17.71 -2.65 -23.00
C ALA A 122 -17.29 -3.73 -22.00
N ILE A 123 -16.39 -3.35 -21.08
CA ILE A 123 -16.01 -4.15 -19.91
C ILE A 123 -16.57 -3.47 -18.69
N VAL A 124 -17.26 -4.24 -17.84
CA VAL A 124 -17.90 -3.77 -16.61
C VAL A 124 -17.26 -4.46 -15.41
N PHE A 125 -16.89 -3.66 -14.42
CA PHE A 125 -16.52 -4.13 -13.09
C PHE A 125 -17.69 -3.87 -12.16
N GLU A 126 -18.15 -4.94 -11.51
CA GLU A 126 -19.33 -4.93 -10.62
C GLU A 126 -18.92 -5.23 -9.19
N GLN A 127 -19.37 -4.38 -8.25
CA GLN A 127 -19.21 -4.58 -6.82
C GLN A 127 -20.58 -4.46 -6.14
N THR A 128 -20.92 -5.37 -5.22
CA THR A 128 -22.19 -5.29 -4.50
C THR A 128 -22.13 -4.27 -3.38
N GLN A 129 -23.14 -3.41 -3.32
CA GLN A 129 -23.37 -2.52 -2.19
C GLN A 129 -23.63 -3.31 -0.88
N ASN A 130 -24.09 -4.56 -0.98
CA ASN A 130 -24.27 -5.47 0.15
C ASN A 130 -22.98 -5.82 0.91
N ILE A 131 -21.80 -5.71 0.30
CA ILE A 131 -20.53 -5.87 1.04
C ILE A 131 -20.37 -4.70 2.02
N ILE A 132 -20.79 -3.49 1.62
CA ILE A 132 -20.75 -2.29 2.46
C ILE A 132 -21.85 -2.37 3.52
N ASP A 133 -23.05 -2.80 3.15
CA ASP A 133 -24.20 -2.91 4.08
C ASP A 133 -24.09 -4.14 5.00
N CYS A 134 -23.61 -5.28 4.50
CA CYS A 134 -23.32 -6.45 5.33
C CYS A 134 -22.14 -6.20 6.29
N SER A 135 -21.18 -5.36 5.91
CA SER A 135 -20.15 -4.86 6.82
C SER A 135 -20.75 -3.93 7.87
N LYS A 136 -21.69 -3.06 7.49
CA LYS A 136 -22.42 -2.18 8.43
C LYS A 136 -23.38 -2.96 9.34
N GLU A 137 -24.10 -3.95 8.82
CA GLU A 137 -24.97 -4.79 9.64
C GLU A 137 -24.19 -5.73 10.57
N LYS A 138 -23.08 -6.32 10.11
CA LYS A 138 -22.18 -7.08 10.97
C LYS A 138 -21.46 -6.20 11.98
N MET A 139 -21.07 -4.97 11.63
CA MET A 139 -20.59 -3.99 12.60
C MET A 139 -21.71 -3.58 13.57
N ALA A 140 -22.91 -3.33 13.11
CA ALA A 140 -24.06 -3.01 13.98
C ALA A 140 -24.45 -4.18 14.89
N GLN A 141 -24.38 -5.43 14.42
CA GLN A 141 -24.59 -6.63 15.24
C GLN A 141 -23.43 -6.86 16.22
N ALA A 142 -22.18 -6.64 15.81
CA ALA A 142 -21.03 -6.67 16.70
C ALA A 142 -21.06 -5.53 17.72
N GLU A 143 -21.48 -4.33 17.32
CA GLU A 143 -21.73 -3.21 18.24
C GLU A 143 -22.89 -3.49 19.21
N LYS A 144 -23.95 -4.17 18.74
CA LYS A 144 -25.07 -4.58 19.61
C LYS A 144 -24.63 -5.65 20.61
N ALA A 145 -23.87 -6.65 20.17
CA ALA A 145 -23.30 -7.67 21.06
C ALA A 145 -22.31 -7.08 22.07
N LEU A 146 -21.52 -6.07 21.68
CA LEU A 146 -20.65 -5.32 22.58
C LEU A 146 -21.43 -4.43 23.56
N ARG A 147 -22.59 -3.87 23.18
CA ARG A 147 -23.48 -3.11 24.07
C ARG A 147 -24.16 -4.00 25.11
N ASP A 148 -24.54 -5.21 24.73
CA ASP A 148 -25.19 -6.18 25.65
C ASP A 148 -24.17 -6.76 26.67
N PHE A 149 -22.87 -6.59 26.44
CA PHE A 149 -21.77 -7.07 27.33
C PHE A 149 -21.20 -5.99 28.27
N GLN A 150 -21.62 -4.72 28.17
CA GLN A 150 -21.15 -3.65 29.06
C GLN A 150 -22.30 -3.01 29.84
N PRO A 151 -22.35 -3.20 31.18
CA PRO A 151 -23.28 -2.45 32.01
C PRO A 151 -22.83 -0.99 32.14
N ASN A 152 -23.63 -0.06 31.62
CA ASN A 152 -23.62 1.37 31.94
C ASN A 152 -22.37 2.20 31.63
N THR A 153 -21.92 2.23 30.37
CA THR A 153 -21.07 3.34 29.87
C THR A 153 -21.74 4.04 28.70
N PRO A 154 -21.71 5.38 28.63
CA PRO A 154 -22.33 6.11 27.51
C PRO A 154 -21.60 5.80 26.19
N PRO A 155 -22.26 5.94 25.00
CA PRO A 155 -21.71 5.53 23.71
C PRO A 155 -20.39 6.24 23.45
N THR A 156 -19.30 5.47 23.46
CA THR A 156 -17.96 5.95 23.13
C THR A 156 -17.95 6.40 21.68
N ARG A 157 -17.81 7.71 21.49
CA ARG A 157 -17.40 8.34 20.25
C ARG A 157 -16.18 7.59 19.71
N PHE A 158 -16.07 7.47 18.40
CA PHE A 158 -14.96 6.90 17.62
C PHE A 158 -13.65 7.05 18.41
N SER A 159 -13.15 5.96 18.98
CA SER A 159 -11.91 6.01 19.77
C SER A 159 -10.73 5.98 18.80
N GLY A 160 -10.27 7.17 18.41
CA GLY A 160 -9.01 7.29 17.67
C GLY A 160 -7.85 6.71 18.49
N TYR A 161 -6.73 6.50 17.85
CA TYR A 161 -5.52 5.99 18.51
C TYR A 161 -5.06 6.87 19.65
N THR A 162 -4.53 6.23 20.70
CA THR A 162 -3.87 6.85 21.85
C THR A 162 -2.44 6.34 21.94
N PHE A 163 -1.62 6.94 22.83
CA PHE A 163 -0.25 6.46 23.06
C PHE A 163 -0.15 5.01 23.55
N GLU A 164 -1.24 4.43 24.01
CA GLU A 164 -1.32 3.02 24.40
C GLU A 164 -1.33 2.06 23.21
N HIS A 165 -1.68 2.56 22.03
CA HIS A 165 -1.64 1.80 20.77
C HIS A 165 -0.26 1.82 20.11
N ILE A 166 0.71 2.57 20.68
CA ILE A 166 2.10 2.55 20.23
C ILE A 166 2.80 1.42 20.98
N ILE A 167 3.00 0.32 20.28
CA ILE A 167 3.57 -0.90 20.81
C ILE A 167 5.09 -0.88 20.64
N GLY A 168 5.80 -1.21 21.70
CA GLY A 168 7.25 -1.31 21.75
C GLY A 168 7.89 -0.53 22.87
N ASN A 169 9.01 -1.05 23.38
CA ASN A 169 9.79 -0.51 24.49
C ASN A 169 11.18 -0.04 24.08
N GLY A 170 11.51 -0.14 22.78
CA GLY A 170 12.79 0.30 22.22
C GLY A 170 13.09 1.75 22.56
N GLU A 171 14.33 2.03 22.97
CA GLU A 171 14.74 3.35 23.51
C GLU A 171 14.42 4.49 22.54
N ASN A 172 14.69 4.30 21.24
CA ASN A 172 14.43 5.29 20.21
C ASN A 172 12.94 5.58 20.04
N LEU A 173 12.10 4.55 20.05
CA LEU A 173 10.64 4.69 19.99
C LEU A 173 10.12 5.40 21.25
N GLN A 174 10.55 4.98 22.42
CA GLN A 174 10.14 5.58 23.70
C GLN A 174 10.62 7.04 23.84
N LYS A 175 11.75 7.41 23.24
CA LYS A 175 12.18 8.81 23.14
C LYS A 175 11.18 9.65 22.33
N ALA A 176 10.75 9.15 21.17
CA ALA A 176 9.74 9.82 20.37
C ALA A 176 8.39 9.95 21.10
N VAL A 177 7.95 8.89 21.80
CA VAL A 177 6.72 8.91 22.63
C VAL A 177 6.81 9.93 23.76
N ARG A 178 7.95 10.01 24.47
CA ARG A 178 8.14 11.01 25.54
C ARG A 178 8.04 12.44 25.02
N ILE A 179 8.65 12.72 23.87
CA ILE A 179 8.55 14.06 23.22
C ILE A 179 7.10 14.34 22.83
N ALA A 180 6.43 13.38 22.19
CA ALA A 180 5.05 13.51 21.77
C ALA A 180 4.09 13.77 22.94
N ARG A 181 4.23 13.05 24.06
CA ARG A 181 3.45 13.28 25.28
C ARG A 181 3.69 14.66 25.88
N LYS A 182 4.95 15.14 25.89
CA LYS A 182 5.31 16.47 26.42
C LYS A 182 4.73 17.62 25.58
N ILE A 183 4.65 17.46 24.26
CA ILE A 183 4.15 18.49 23.35
C ILE A 183 2.62 18.44 23.14
N ALA A 184 1.98 17.29 23.42
CA ALA A 184 0.54 17.14 23.20
C ALA A 184 -0.31 18.23 23.88
N PRO A 185 -0.08 18.65 25.13
CA PRO A 185 -0.84 19.72 25.78
C PRO A 185 -0.62 21.10 25.19
N GLN A 186 0.44 21.30 24.39
CA GLN A 186 0.77 22.59 23.78
C GLN A 186 0.06 22.76 22.44
N ASN A 187 -0.16 24.02 22.02
CA ASN A 187 -0.84 24.31 20.76
C ASN A 187 0.13 24.49 19.57
N ASN A 188 1.38 24.05 19.72
CA ASN A 188 2.42 24.18 18.70
C ASN A 188 2.18 23.24 17.51
N SER A 189 2.64 23.67 16.34
CA SER A 189 2.72 22.81 15.16
C SER A 189 3.75 21.68 15.39
N VAL A 190 3.44 20.48 14.91
CA VAL A 190 4.28 19.30 15.05
C VAL A 190 4.56 18.71 13.67
N LEU A 191 5.83 18.44 13.38
CA LEU A 191 6.26 17.70 12.21
C LEU A 191 6.72 16.30 12.63
N LEU A 192 6.04 15.26 12.13
CA LEU A 192 6.39 13.86 12.31
C LEU A 192 7.26 13.41 11.12
N VAL A 193 8.46 12.97 11.38
CA VAL A 193 9.39 12.49 10.35
C VAL A 193 9.61 11.00 10.54
N GLY A 194 9.49 10.22 9.49
CA GLY A 194 9.74 8.79 9.52
C GLY A 194 9.23 8.09 8.28
N GLU A 195 9.84 6.98 7.94
CA GLU A 195 9.50 6.18 6.77
C GLU A 195 8.01 5.79 6.74
N THR A 196 7.54 5.39 5.55
CA THR A 196 6.17 4.86 5.42
C THR A 196 6.01 3.61 6.28
N GLY A 197 4.87 3.53 7.01
CA GLY A 197 4.58 2.37 7.87
C GLY A 197 5.15 2.43 9.29
N THR A 198 5.80 3.51 9.72
CA THR A 198 6.34 3.70 11.09
C THR A 198 5.30 4.15 12.12
N GLY A 199 4.02 4.34 11.73
CA GLY A 199 2.96 4.72 12.66
C GLY A 199 2.73 6.22 12.84
N LYS A 200 3.15 7.09 11.91
CA LYS A 200 2.96 8.56 11.97
C LYS A 200 1.52 8.98 12.30
N GLU A 201 0.54 8.32 11.71
CA GLU A 201 -0.86 8.61 11.98
C GLU A 201 -1.28 8.28 13.42
N ILE A 202 -0.78 7.18 13.98
CA ILE A 202 -1.02 6.80 15.39
C ILE A 202 -0.46 7.88 16.31
N PHE A 203 0.74 8.38 16.04
CA PHE A 203 1.34 9.50 16.79
C PHE A 203 0.50 10.77 16.66
N ALA A 204 0.07 11.15 15.46
CA ALA A 204 -0.74 12.35 15.23
C ALA A 204 -2.06 12.31 16.01
N GLN A 205 -2.78 11.18 15.94
CA GLN A 205 -4.02 10.99 16.69
C GLN A 205 -3.77 10.97 18.21
N SER A 206 -2.70 10.32 18.68
CA SER A 206 -2.33 10.29 20.08
C SER A 206 -2.02 11.68 20.63
N ILE A 207 -1.28 12.51 19.86
CA ILE A 207 -1.00 13.90 20.21
C ILE A 207 -2.30 14.72 20.32
N HIS A 208 -3.21 14.57 19.36
CA HIS A 208 -4.51 15.22 19.41
C HIS A 208 -5.32 14.81 20.64
N ARG A 209 -5.42 13.48 20.94
CA ARG A 209 -6.16 12.93 22.06
C ARG A 209 -5.64 13.37 23.44
N CYS A 210 -4.35 13.65 23.56
CA CYS A 210 -3.73 14.17 24.76
C CYS A 210 -3.62 15.71 24.79
N SER A 211 -4.29 16.40 23.85
CA SER A 211 -4.29 17.85 23.75
C SER A 211 -5.53 18.49 24.38
N PRO A 212 -5.53 19.83 24.62
CA PRO A 212 -6.73 20.55 25.02
C PRO A 212 -7.86 20.49 23.97
N ARG A 213 -7.56 20.09 22.73
CA ARG A 213 -8.50 19.95 21.62
C ARG A 213 -9.03 18.52 21.44
N LYS A 214 -8.81 17.61 22.41
CA LYS A 214 -9.16 16.17 22.36
C LYS A 214 -10.63 15.88 22.03
N ASP A 215 -11.53 16.78 22.42
CA ASP A 215 -12.99 16.68 22.19
C ASP A 215 -13.44 17.40 20.91
N LYS A 216 -12.50 18.01 20.18
CA LYS A 216 -12.75 18.66 18.90
C LYS A 216 -12.45 17.73 17.75
N LYS A 217 -12.74 18.15 16.51
CA LYS A 217 -12.50 17.34 15.32
C LYS A 217 -11.00 17.12 15.09
N PHE A 218 -10.65 15.89 14.74
CA PHE A 218 -9.39 15.54 14.11
C PHE A 218 -9.68 15.23 12.64
N VAL A 219 -9.12 16.05 11.74
CA VAL A 219 -9.28 15.90 10.30
C VAL A 219 -7.94 15.46 9.74
N ALA A 220 -7.89 14.34 9.03
CA ALA A 220 -6.67 13.82 8.40
C ALA A 220 -6.77 13.91 6.88
N LEU A 221 -5.70 14.35 6.25
CA LEU A 221 -5.55 14.44 4.81
C LEU A 221 -4.25 13.76 4.39
N ASN A 222 -4.35 12.70 3.60
CA ASN A 222 -3.18 12.12 2.94
C ASN A 222 -2.94 12.86 1.61
N CYS A 223 -1.84 13.64 1.55
CA CYS A 223 -1.53 14.49 0.41
C CYS A 223 -1.06 13.72 -0.81
N ALA A 224 -0.51 12.52 -0.63
CA ALA A 224 -0.08 11.66 -1.73
C ALA A 224 -1.23 10.94 -2.42
N ALA A 225 -2.34 10.71 -1.71
CA ALA A 225 -3.49 9.97 -2.23
C ALA A 225 -4.45 10.83 -3.09
N ILE A 226 -4.28 12.15 -3.08
CA ILE A 226 -5.22 13.09 -3.71
C ILE A 226 -4.58 13.72 -4.95
N PRO A 227 -5.28 13.72 -6.11
CA PRO A 227 -4.82 14.45 -7.29
C PRO A 227 -4.61 15.94 -6.98
N GLU A 228 -3.52 16.52 -7.50
CA GLU A 228 -3.14 17.90 -7.26
C GLU A 228 -4.26 18.90 -7.57
N THR A 229 -5.02 18.65 -8.62
CA THR A 229 -6.16 19.48 -9.05
C THR A 229 -7.30 19.54 -8.04
N LEU A 230 -7.40 18.56 -7.14
CA LEU A 230 -8.48 18.48 -6.14
C LEU A 230 -8.05 18.92 -4.75
N ILE A 231 -6.75 18.87 -4.45
CA ILE A 231 -6.24 19.12 -3.09
C ILE A 231 -6.55 20.53 -2.60
N GLU A 232 -6.52 21.52 -3.49
CA GLU A 232 -6.85 22.91 -3.17
C GLU A 232 -8.32 23.07 -2.76
N SER A 233 -9.22 22.50 -3.54
CA SER A 233 -10.66 22.55 -3.27
C SER A 233 -11.06 21.79 -2.02
N LEU A 234 -10.36 20.72 -1.69
CA LEU A 234 -10.58 19.94 -0.47
C LEU A 234 -10.07 20.68 0.78
N LEU A 235 -8.89 21.31 0.70
CA LEU A 235 -8.33 22.04 1.84
C LEU A 235 -9.06 23.33 2.13
N PHE A 236 -9.30 24.15 1.11
CA PHE A 236 -9.86 25.50 1.29
C PHE A 236 -11.39 25.58 1.03
N GLY A 237 -11.98 24.54 0.47
CA GLY A 237 -13.38 24.56 0.06
C GLY A 237 -13.62 25.31 -1.24
N THR A 238 -14.85 25.28 -1.73
CA THR A 238 -15.27 25.92 -2.99
C THR A 238 -16.43 26.87 -2.77
N GLN A 239 -16.50 27.91 -3.62
CA GLN A 239 -17.67 28.78 -3.75
C GLN A 239 -18.38 28.48 -5.07
N LYS A 240 -19.71 28.57 -5.09
CA LYS A 240 -20.50 28.39 -6.30
C LYS A 240 -20.02 29.31 -7.41
N GLY A 241 -19.73 28.74 -8.60
CA GLY A 241 -19.24 29.48 -9.77
C GLY A 241 -17.71 29.58 -9.88
N SER A 242 -16.93 28.93 -9.00
CA SER A 242 -15.46 28.91 -9.11
C SER A 242 -14.97 28.10 -10.32
N PHE A 243 -15.73 27.06 -10.73
CA PHE A 243 -15.56 26.29 -11.99
C PHE A 243 -16.89 25.65 -12.37
N THR A 244 -16.97 25.07 -13.57
CA THR A 244 -18.20 24.42 -14.08
C THR A 244 -18.66 23.30 -13.14
N GLY A 245 -19.87 23.46 -12.54
CA GLY A 245 -20.43 22.48 -11.60
C GLY A 245 -20.01 22.64 -10.13
N SER A 246 -19.25 23.71 -9.78
CA SER A 246 -18.88 23.95 -8.40
C SER A 246 -20.07 24.39 -7.53
N GLU A 247 -20.19 23.76 -6.37
CA GLU A 247 -21.12 24.12 -5.31
C GLU A 247 -20.39 24.76 -4.12
N ASN A 248 -21.15 25.39 -3.22
CA ASN A 248 -20.60 25.86 -1.95
C ASN A 248 -20.27 24.66 -1.06
N LYS A 249 -18.98 24.38 -0.87
CA LYS A 249 -18.51 23.28 -0.02
C LYS A 249 -17.44 23.80 0.94
N ALA A 250 -17.57 23.44 2.23
CA ALA A 250 -16.54 23.71 3.23
C ALA A 250 -15.29 22.88 2.95
N GLY A 251 -14.12 23.45 3.23
CA GLY A 251 -12.85 22.77 3.14
C GLY A 251 -12.40 22.18 4.48
N TYR A 252 -11.36 21.40 4.47
CA TYR A 252 -10.82 20.74 5.67
C TYR A 252 -10.33 21.73 6.73
N PHE A 253 -9.87 22.92 6.34
CA PHE A 253 -9.57 23.98 7.32
C PHE A 253 -10.80 24.43 8.08
N GLU A 254 -11.96 24.54 7.41
CA GLU A 254 -13.23 24.85 8.08
C GLU A 254 -13.74 23.68 8.92
N GLU A 255 -13.59 22.45 8.41
CA GLU A 255 -14.02 21.26 9.14
C GLU A 255 -13.21 21.01 10.42
N ALA A 256 -11.93 21.39 10.41
CA ALA A 256 -11.02 21.25 11.54
C ALA A 256 -11.07 22.44 12.51
N GLU A 257 -11.98 23.41 12.32
CA GLU A 257 -12.07 24.61 13.16
C GLU A 257 -12.18 24.28 14.65
N GLY A 258 -11.34 24.92 15.46
CA GLY A 258 -11.18 24.63 16.88
C GLY A 258 -10.48 23.31 17.21
N GLY A 259 -10.18 22.48 16.21
CA GLY A 259 -9.64 21.13 16.31
C GLY A 259 -8.19 21.00 15.80
N THR A 260 -7.91 19.89 15.13
CA THR A 260 -6.59 19.56 14.59
C THR A 260 -6.71 19.08 13.16
N LEU A 261 -5.87 19.61 12.27
CA LEU A 261 -5.67 19.11 10.90
C LEU A 261 -4.34 18.37 10.81
N PHE A 262 -4.40 17.13 10.37
CA PHE A 262 -3.23 16.32 10.10
C PHE A 262 -2.98 16.24 8.58
N LEU A 263 -1.82 16.74 8.16
CA LEU A 263 -1.35 16.71 6.77
C LEU A 263 -0.31 15.60 6.61
N ASP A 264 -0.75 14.43 6.16
CA ASP A 264 0.15 13.29 5.96
C ASP A 264 0.87 13.38 4.61
N GLU A 265 2.17 13.06 4.62
CA GLU A 265 3.07 13.10 3.44
C GLU A 265 3.05 14.46 2.72
N MET A 266 3.19 15.56 3.47
CA MET A 266 3.11 16.92 2.94
C MET A 266 4.16 17.24 1.86
N ASN A 267 5.27 16.54 1.84
CA ASN A 267 6.29 16.64 0.79
C ASN A 267 5.81 16.16 -0.59
N SER A 268 4.68 15.45 -0.68
CA SER A 268 4.06 15.04 -1.95
C SER A 268 3.23 16.16 -2.61
N MET A 269 2.98 17.27 -1.91
CA MET A 269 2.28 18.41 -2.50
C MET A 269 3.19 19.24 -3.40
N SER A 270 2.62 19.83 -4.46
CA SER A 270 3.36 20.79 -5.27
C SER A 270 3.79 22.04 -4.46
N LEU A 271 4.90 22.65 -4.86
CA LEU A 271 5.42 23.86 -4.21
C LEU A 271 4.41 25.03 -4.26
N ALA A 272 3.56 25.09 -5.30
CA ALA A 272 2.49 26.05 -5.42
C ALA A 272 1.44 25.88 -4.31
N MET A 273 1.04 24.63 -4.05
CA MET A 273 0.08 24.32 -3.00
C MET A 273 0.66 24.57 -1.61
N GLN A 274 1.93 24.19 -1.39
CA GLN A 274 2.66 24.50 -0.16
C GLN A 274 2.70 26.01 0.14
N SER A 275 2.84 26.85 -0.91
CA SER A 275 2.81 28.31 -0.79
C SER A 275 1.46 28.84 -0.28
N LYS A 276 0.35 28.25 -0.75
CA LYS A 276 -1.01 28.63 -0.30
C LYS A 276 -1.26 28.23 1.15
N ILE A 277 -0.80 27.04 1.55
CA ILE A 277 -0.87 26.59 2.94
C ILE A 277 -0.05 27.52 3.84
N LEU A 278 1.19 27.85 3.44
CA LEU A 278 2.04 28.76 4.20
C LEU A 278 1.35 30.10 4.45
N ARG A 279 0.73 30.66 3.41
CA ARG A 279 -0.01 31.92 3.53
C ARG A 279 -1.17 31.81 4.52
N ALA A 280 -1.97 30.74 4.43
CA ALA A 280 -3.07 30.51 5.37
C ALA A 280 -2.59 30.40 6.82
N LEU A 281 -1.43 29.73 7.05
CA LEU A 281 -0.81 29.59 8.38
C LEU A 281 -0.19 30.88 8.92
N GLN A 282 0.26 31.79 8.05
CA GLN A 282 0.84 33.09 8.44
C GLN A 282 -0.25 34.09 8.77
N GLU A 283 -1.31 34.14 7.93
CA GLU A 283 -2.40 35.12 8.07
C GLU A 283 -3.48 34.61 9.08
N ASN A 284 -3.41 33.35 9.54
CA ASN A 284 -4.46 32.66 10.31
C ASN A 284 -5.86 32.84 9.66
N SER A 285 -5.88 32.89 8.34
CA SER A 285 -7.10 33.02 7.52
C SER A 285 -6.85 32.52 6.12
N PHE A 286 -7.92 32.13 5.44
CA PHE A 286 -7.87 31.66 4.06
C PHE A 286 -9.15 32.06 3.33
N ARG A 287 -9.16 31.87 2.00
CA ARG A 287 -10.34 32.05 1.14
C ARG A 287 -10.71 30.76 0.46
N ARG A 288 -11.99 30.52 0.29
CA ARG A 288 -12.46 29.43 -0.57
C ARG A 288 -12.05 29.66 -2.01
N VAL A 289 -11.86 28.60 -2.75
CA VAL A 289 -11.56 28.67 -4.20
C VAL A 289 -12.71 29.42 -4.90
N GLY A 290 -12.36 30.48 -5.63
CA GLY A 290 -13.33 31.37 -6.27
C GLY A 290 -14.00 32.38 -5.32
N GLY A 291 -13.71 32.32 -4.02
CA GLY A 291 -14.27 33.24 -3.00
C GLY A 291 -13.41 34.47 -2.76
N GLN A 292 -14.05 35.56 -2.31
CA GLN A 292 -13.36 36.80 -1.93
C GLN A 292 -13.34 37.02 -0.40
N LYS A 293 -14.16 36.29 0.34
CA LYS A 293 -14.29 36.45 1.79
C LYS A 293 -13.15 35.73 2.51
N ASP A 294 -12.46 36.46 3.40
CA ASP A 294 -11.51 35.87 4.33
C ASP A 294 -12.25 35.11 5.44
N ILE A 295 -11.82 33.91 5.71
CA ILE A 295 -12.33 33.02 6.76
C ILE A 295 -11.21 32.86 7.78
N SER A 296 -11.45 33.24 9.03
CA SER A 296 -10.48 33.05 10.12
C SER A 296 -10.29 31.60 10.42
N MET A 297 -9.10 31.22 10.92
CA MET A 297 -8.71 29.85 11.16
C MET A 297 -8.13 29.68 12.58
N ASP A 298 -8.76 28.86 13.40
CA ASP A 298 -8.20 28.35 14.66
C ASP A 298 -8.01 26.83 14.58
N VAL A 299 -6.95 26.39 13.90
CA VAL A 299 -6.66 24.98 13.67
C VAL A 299 -5.24 24.65 14.14
N ARG A 300 -5.09 23.63 14.96
CA ARG A 300 -3.77 23.06 15.27
C ARG A 300 -3.30 22.22 14.09
N ILE A 301 -2.06 22.43 13.63
CA ILE A 301 -1.49 21.65 12.53
C ILE A 301 -0.54 20.60 13.08
N ILE A 302 -0.75 19.36 12.65
CA ILE A 302 0.22 18.27 12.72
C ILE A 302 0.52 17.89 11.26
N SER A 303 1.78 17.73 10.91
CA SER A 303 2.18 17.35 9.54
C SER A 303 3.14 16.17 9.58
N SER A 304 3.27 15.47 8.47
CA SER A 304 4.23 14.39 8.35
C SER A 304 5.08 14.51 7.09
N CYS A 305 6.28 13.91 7.16
CA CYS A 305 7.18 13.71 6.04
C CYS A 305 7.70 12.27 6.07
N ASN A 306 7.72 11.60 4.92
CA ASN A 306 8.19 10.21 4.81
C ASN A 306 9.68 10.09 4.49
N LYS A 307 10.36 11.22 4.23
CA LYS A 307 11.79 11.38 3.98
C LYS A 307 12.40 12.39 4.95
N ASP A 308 13.71 12.49 4.97
CA ASP A 308 14.41 13.58 5.66
C ASP A 308 13.97 14.95 5.10
N PRO A 309 13.41 15.85 5.92
CA PRO A 309 12.94 17.16 5.47
C PRO A 309 14.06 18.02 4.84
N PHE A 310 15.30 17.91 5.30
CA PHE A 310 16.42 18.66 4.73
C PHE A 310 16.78 18.14 3.34
N LEU A 311 16.66 16.84 3.10
CA LEU A 311 16.81 16.25 1.78
C LEU A 311 15.68 16.73 0.86
N CYS A 312 14.43 16.70 1.32
CA CYS A 312 13.27 17.20 0.57
C CYS A 312 13.43 18.67 0.18
N ILE A 313 13.99 19.52 1.07
CA ILE A 313 14.27 20.94 0.76
C ILE A 313 15.34 21.03 -0.35
N LYS A 314 16.39 20.22 -0.29
CA LYS A 314 17.46 20.20 -1.30
C LYS A 314 16.96 19.74 -2.68
N GLU A 315 16.03 18.80 -2.69
CA GLU A 315 15.41 18.22 -3.89
C GLU A 315 14.21 19.06 -4.41
N ASN A 316 13.89 20.19 -3.77
CA ASN A 316 12.72 21.02 -4.08
C ASN A 316 11.36 20.29 -3.94
N GLU A 317 11.27 19.27 -3.10
CA GLU A 317 10.01 18.63 -2.72
C GLU A 317 9.32 19.38 -1.57
N LEU A 318 10.09 20.14 -0.75
CA LEU A 318 9.59 20.89 0.41
C LEU A 318 10.14 22.32 0.43
N ARG A 319 9.26 23.29 0.59
CA ARG A 319 9.67 24.70 0.78
C ARG A 319 10.27 24.91 2.15
N LYS A 320 11.41 25.57 2.19
CA LYS A 320 12.15 25.90 3.42
C LYS A 320 11.33 26.77 4.39
N ASP A 321 10.58 27.73 3.87
CA ASP A 321 9.75 28.64 4.68
C ASP A 321 8.56 27.91 5.34
N LEU A 322 7.91 26.99 4.61
CA LEU A 322 6.84 26.14 5.15
C LEU A 322 7.40 25.16 6.20
N PHE A 323 8.54 24.54 5.94
CA PHE A 323 9.20 23.66 6.91
C PHE A 323 9.38 24.34 8.27
N TYR A 324 9.96 25.54 8.32
CA TYR A 324 10.15 26.26 9.60
C TYR A 324 8.83 26.67 10.27
N ARG A 325 7.77 26.89 9.52
CA ARG A 325 6.45 27.18 10.10
C ARG A 325 5.78 25.97 10.73
N LEU A 326 6.00 24.78 10.15
CA LEU A 326 5.39 23.52 10.61
C LEU A 326 6.24 22.76 11.62
N SER A 327 7.56 22.92 11.60
CA SER A 327 8.50 22.19 12.45
C SER A 327 8.83 22.91 13.76
N THR A 328 7.84 23.56 14.41
CA THR A 328 8.07 24.11 15.76
C THR A 328 8.58 23.03 16.71
N VAL A 329 8.05 21.82 16.59
CA VAL A 329 8.62 20.61 17.19
C VAL A 329 8.68 19.54 16.10
N MET A 330 9.86 18.93 15.95
CA MET A 330 10.08 17.80 15.06
C MET A 330 10.24 16.54 15.91
N ILE A 331 9.53 15.49 15.52
CA ILE A 331 9.57 14.17 16.16
C ILE A 331 9.96 13.15 15.10
N GLU A 332 11.10 12.51 15.29
CA GLU A 332 11.58 11.46 14.40
C GLU A 332 11.10 10.10 14.90
N LEU A 333 10.40 9.38 14.06
CA LEU A 333 9.95 8.02 14.32
C LEU A 333 10.98 7.05 13.73
N PRO A 334 11.57 6.17 14.58
CA PRO A 334 12.56 5.25 14.09
C PRO A 334 11.94 4.21 13.15
N PRO A 335 12.64 3.79 12.09
CA PRO A 335 12.23 2.63 11.30
C PRO A 335 12.38 1.34 12.13
N LEU A 336 11.60 0.31 11.81
CA LEU A 336 11.53 -0.94 12.56
C LEU A 336 12.90 -1.64 12.69
N ARG A 337 13.78 -1.52 11.70
CA ARG A 337 15.15 -2.04 11.76
C ARG A 337 16.01 -1.44 12.87
N ASN A 338 15.65 -0.27 13.41
CA ASN A 338 16.36 0.43 14.48
C ASN A 338 15.78 0.16 15.89
N HIS A 339 14.72 -0.66 16.00
CA HIS A 339 14.14 -1.11 17.26
C HIS A 339 13.56 -2.54 17.11
N LYS A 340 14.39 -3.45 16.59
CA LYS A 340 13.99 -4.86 16.35
C LYS A 340 13.67 -5.62 17.65
N GLU A 341 14.08 -5.11 18.79
CA GLU A 341 13.67 -5.61 20.11
C GLU A 341 12.16 -5.58 20.32
N ASP A 342 11.44 -4.73 19.60
CA ASP A 342 9.98 -4.61 19.69
C ASP A 342 9.23 -5.62 18.80
N LEU A 343 9.93 -6.39 17.95
CA LEU A 343 9.30 -7.31 16.99
C LEU A 343 8.37 -8.32 17.64
N GLU A 344 8.81 -8.96 18.73
CA GLU A 344 8.01 -9.99 19.41
C GLU A 344 6.72 -9.39 19.97
N GLU A 345 6.80 -8.21 20.59
CA GLU A 345 5.65 -7.53 21.15
C GLU A 345 4.67 -7.09 20.07
N LEU A 346 5.16 -6.54 18.94
CA LEU A 346 4.36 -6.17 17.78
C LEU A 346 3.64 -7.37 17.18
N ILE A 347 4.34 -8.49 17.01
CA ILE A 347 3.79 -9.74 16.49
C ILE A 347 2.68 -10.25 17.42
N GLN A 348 2.95 -10.35 18.72
CA GLN A 348 1.97 -10.82 19.70
C GLN A 348 0.75 -9.90 19.76
N TYR A 349 0.96 -8.58 19.69
CA TYR A 349 -0.14 -7.61 19.65
C TYR A 349 -1.03 -7.84 18.43
N HIS A 350 -0.44 -7.99 17.24
CA HIS A 350 -1.19 -8.20 16.01
C HIS A 350 -1.95 -9.53 16.02
N LEU A 351 -1.31 -10.62 16.45
CA LEU A 351 -1.92 -11.93 16.53
C LEU A 351 -3.05 -12.01 17.57
N ARG A 352 -2.99 -11.22 18.64
CA ARG A 352 -4.04 -11.13 19.66
C ARG A 352 -5.16 -10.15 19.32
N SER A 353 -4.96 -9.25 18.36
CA SER A 353 -5.95 -8.22 18.03
C SER A 353 -7.26 -8.84 17.51
N THR A 354 -8.35 -8.39 18.06
CA THR A 354 -9.63 -9.03 18.37
C THR A 354 -10.52 -9.42 17.18
N VAL A 355 -10.19 -9.08 15.96
CA VAL A 355 -11.09 -9.36 14.81
C VAL A 355 -11.13 -10.86 14.47
N PHE A 356 -10.20 -11.67 15.00
CA PHE A 356 -9.97 -13.05 14.58
C PHE A 356 -9.97 -14.12 15.70
N GLN A 357 -10.43 -13.79 16.90
CA GLN A 357 -10.47 -14.75 18.05
C GLN A 357 -11.35 -15.98 17.82
N TYR A 358 -12.12 -16.03 16.72
CA TYR A 358 -13.08 -17.13 16.49
C TYR A 358 -12.54 -18.28 15.63
N VAL A 359 -11.33 -18.22 15.08
CA VAL A 359 -10.88 -19.26 14.14
C VAL A 359 -9.65 -20.04 14.59
N HIS A 360 -8.68 -19.44 15.27
CA HIS A 360 -7.50 -20.21 15.76
C HIS A 360 -6.96 -19.66 17.08
N SER A 361 -7.01 -20.49 18.12
CA SER A 361 -6.34 -20.27 19.41
C SER A 361 -4.83 -20.47 19.25
N SER A 362 -4.03 -19.46 19.68
CA SER A 362 -2.55 -19.50 19.80
C SER A 362 -1.78 -19.90 18.54
N THR A 363 -1.60 -18.94 17.61
CA THR A 363 -0.63 -19.11 16.52
C THR A 363 0.79 -18.84 17.06
N GLU A 364 1.64 -19.84 17.05
CA GLU A 364 3.06 -19.74 17.40
C GLU A 364 3.91 -19.50 16.15
N ILE A 365 5.03 -18.81 16.30
CA ILE A 365 5.99 -18.58 15.21
C ILE A 365 7.20 -19.49 15.44
N SER A 366 7.61 -20.22 14.40
CA SER A 366 8.79 -21.09 14.51
C SER A 366 10.07 -20.25 14.75
N PRO A 367 11.07 -20.78 15.44
CA PRO A 367 12.33 -20.09 15.70
C PRO A 367 13.03 -19.62 14.43
N GLU A 368 12.94 -20.41 13.36
CA GLU A 368 13.56 -20.11 12.05
C GLU A 368 12.90 -18.88 11.38
N VAL A 369 11.59 -18.72 11.56
CA VAL A 369 10.84 -17.54 11.07
C VAL A 369 11.19 -16.31 11.89
N MET A 370 11.29 -16.44 13.22
CA MET A 370 11.73 -15.34 14.09
C MET A 370 13.14 -14.89 13.75
N GLU A 371 14.06 -15.81 13.53
CA GLU A 371 15.43 -15.48 13.10
C GLU A 371 15.43 -14.69 11.78
N LEU A 372 14.62 -15.13 10.79
CA LEU A 372 14.47 -14.42 9.54
C LEU A 372 13.92 -12.99 9.77
N PHE A 373 12.91 -12.83 10.63
CA PHE A 373 12.31 -11.53 10.92
C PHE A 373 13.29 -10.58 11.61
N TYR A 374 14.17 -11.08 12.46
CA TYR A 374 15.25 -10.28 13.05
C TYR A 374 16.32 -9.86 12.04
N HIS A 375 16.58 -10.66 11.01
CA HIS A 375 17.57 -10.32 9.98
C HIS A 375 17.02 -9.42 8.87
N TYR A 376 15.72 -9.41 8.66
CA TYR A 376 15.09 -8.61 7.62
C TYR A 376 15.00 -7.12 8.00
N ASP A 377 15.17 -6.21 7.02
CA ASP A 377 15.25 -4.77 7.28
C ASP A 377 13.90 -4.06 7.34
N TRP A 378 12.82 -4.74 6.99
CA TRP A 378 11.46 -4.23 7.02
C TRP A 378 11.30 -2.86 6.33
N PRO A 379 11.53 -2.74 5.00
CA PRO A 379 11.41 -1.46 4.29
C PRO A 379 10.02 -0.83 4.39
N GLY A 380 8.96 -1.64 4.54
CA GLY A 380 7.59 -1.17 4.83
C GLY A 380 7.26 -1.06 6.31
N ASN A 381 8.26 -1.22 7.19
CA ASN A 381 8.16 -1.06 8.64
C ASN A 381 7.04 -1.92 9.27
N VAL A 382 6.34 -1.41 10.28
CA VAL A 382 5.26 -2.12 10.98
C VAL A 382 4.10 -2.49 10.05
N ARG A 383 3.83 -1.66 9.02
CA ARG A 383 2.77 -1.97 8.04
C ARG A 383 3.10 -3.23 7.24
N GLU A 384 4.35 -3.38 6.80
CA GLU A 384 4.79 -4.58 6.10
C GLU A 384 4.77 -5.80 7.01
N LEU A 385 5.25 -5.67 8.25
CA LEU A 385 5.21 -6.76 9.24
C LEU A 385 3.77 -7.27 9.43
N PHE A 386 2.82 -6.37 9.62
CA PHE A 386 1.41 -6.76 9.81
C PHE A 386 0.82 -7.40 8.56
N HIS A 387 1.12 -6.87 7.36
CA HIS A 387 0.71 -7.51 6.10
C HIS A 387 1.28 -8.94 5.95
N VAL A 388 2.53 -9.15 6.33
CA VAL A 388 3.13 -10.50 6.32
C VAL A 388 2.43 -11.41 7.30
N LEU A 389 2.13 -10.96 8.51
CA LEU A 389 1.40 -11.74 9.51
C LEU A 389 -0.02 -12.09 9.04
N ASP A 390 -0.73 -11.14 8.42
CA ASP A 390 -2.06 -11.39 7.84
C ASP A 390 -2.00 -12.39 6.69
N TYR A 391 -1.00 -12.24 5.80
CA TYR A 391 -0.78 -13.19 4.70
C TYR A 391 -0.53 -14.61 5.20
N VAL A 392 0.39 -14.76 6.13
CA VAL A 392 0.76 -16.07 6.69
C VAL A 392 -0.44 -16.71 7.39
N ARG A 393 -1.21 -15.94 8.13
CA ARG A 393 -2.40 -16.41 8.82
C ARG A 393 -3.48 -16.95 7.87
N ASN A 394 -3.58 -16.38 6.68
CA ASN A 394 -4.55 -16.83 5.66
C ASN A 394 -4.09 -18.10 4.92
N ILE A 395 -2.80 -18.44 4.99
CA ILE A 395 -2.22 -19.59 4.26
C ILE A 395 -1.91 -20.77 5.19
N SER A 396 -1.61 -20.52 6.48
CA SER A 396 -1.29 -21.57 7.41
C SER A 396 -2.54 -22.32 7.86
N ASP A 397 -2.56 -23.63 7.63
CA ASP A 397 -3.64 -24.52 8.10
C ASP A 397 -3.44 -24.98 9.57
N GLY A 398 -2.34 -24.59 10.22
CA GLY A 398 -1.93 -25.04 11.55
C GLY A 398 -1.74 -23.89 12.56
N ASN A 399 -1.44 -24.30 13.81
CA ASN A 399 -1.18 -23.36 14.89
C ASN A 399 0.25 -22.77 14.87
N THR A 400 1.13 -23.23 13.97
CA THR A 400 2.53 -22.81 13.90
C THR A 400 2.86 -22.21 12.54
N ILE A 401 3.44 -21.01 12.54
CA ILE A 401 3.94 -20.33 11.33
C ILE A 401 5.32 -20.91 11.00
N LEU A 402 5.45 -21.49 9.79
CA LEU A 402 6.67 -22.06 9.25
C LEU A 402 7.22 -21.22 8.09
N LEU A 403 8.48 -21.44 7.70
CA LEU A 403 9.12 -20.74 6.59
C LEU A 403 8.35 -20.89 5.25
N GLU A 404 7.74 -22.03 5.01
CA GLU A 404 6.95 -22.30 3.80
C GLU A 404 5.69 -21.43 3.66
N HIS A 405 5.18 -20.90 4.79
CA HIS A 405 4.04 -20.02 4.81
C HIS A 405 4.40 -18.55 4.47
N LEU A 406 5.70 -18.22 4.44
CA LEU A 406 6.16 -16.85 4.21
C LEU A 406 6.11 -16.46 2.73
N PRO A 407 5.85 -15.17 2.42
CA PRO A 407 5.98 -14.65 1.07
C PRO A 407 7.38 -14.88 0.50
N SER A 408 7.46 -15.29 -0.77
CA SER A 408 8.71 -15.67 -1.43
C SER A 408 9.80 -14.59 -1.46
N TYR A 409 9.42 -13.33 -1.37
CA TYR A 409 10.39 -12.23 -1.36
C TYR A 409 11.20 -12.16 -0.05
N LEU A 410 10.62 -12.54 1.09
CA LEU A 410 11.33 -12.66 2.37
C LEU A 410 12.36 -13.79 2.34
N LEU A 411 12.03 -14.90 1.68
CA LEU A 411 12.94 -16.06 1.57
C LEU A 411 14.13 -15.80 0.65
N LYS A 412 13.99 -14.93 -0.34
CA LYS A 412 15.07 -14.56 -1.26
C LYS A 412 16.18 -13.75 -0.57
N THR A 413 15.84 -12.95 0.42
CA THR A 413 16.84 -12.19 1.21
C THR A 413 17.72 -13.10 2.06
N LYS A 414 17.21 -14.21 2.56
CA LYS A 414 18.03 -15.22 3.26
C LYS A 414 19.09 -15.84 2.34
N LYS A 415 18.70 -16.19 1.09
CA LYS A 415 19.65 -16.72 0.09
C LYS A 415 20.72 -15.71 -0.32
N ALA A 416 20.37 -14.43 -0.44
CA ALA A 416 21.33 -13.37 -0.74
C ALA A 416 22.30 -13.11 0.42
N SER A 417 21.82 -13.16 1.68
CA SER A 417 22.68 -13.00 2.87
C SER A 417 23.57 -14.22 3.13
N GLU A 418 23.12 -15.43 2.80
CA GLU A 418 23.96 -16.64 2.86
C GLU A 418 25.04 -16.65 1.77
N THR A 419 24.76 -16.03 0.62
CA THR A 419 25.76 -15.87 -0.46
C THR A 419 26.77 -14.76 -0.12
N LEU A 420 26.36 -13.73 0.63
CA LEU A 420 27.22 -12.64 1.11
C LEU A 420 28.03 -13.00 2.37
N LYS A 421 27.58 -13.98 3.18
CA LYS A 421 28.33 -14.50 4.33
C LYS A 421 29.58 -15.31 3.94
N LYS A 422 29.88 -15.47 2.65
CA LYS A 422 31.13 -16.00 2.13
C LYS A 422 32.17 -14.91 1.83
N VAL A 423 31.96 -13.66 2.22
CA VAL A 423 33.05 -12.69 2.32
C VAL A 423 33.70 -12.92 3.68
N PRO A 424 34.99 -13.31 3.74
CA PRO A 424 35.63 -13.60 5.02
C PRO A 424 35.60 -12.38 5.93
N ASP A 425 35.40 -12.61 7.23
CA ASP A 425 35.43 -11.61 8.31
C ASP A 425 36.79 -10.87 8.45
N THR A 426 37.66 -10.96 7.45
CA THR A 426 38.99 -10.37 7.41
C THR A 426 39.00 -8.84 7.34
N PHE A 427 37.82 -8.21 7.12
CA PHE A 427 37.73 -6.73 7.03
C PHE A 427 37.62 -6.03 8.42
N CYS A 428 37.57 -6.76 9.52
CA CYS A 428 37.34 -6.14 10.84
C CYS A 428 38.59 -5.72 11.61
N SER A 429 39.80 -5.85 11.05
CA SER A 429 41.03 -5.42 11.75
C SER A 429 41.95 -4.60 10.83
N PHE A 430 41.65 -3.31 10.68
CA PHE A 430 42.55 -2.33 10.01
C PHE A 430 43.82 -2.01 10.81
N GLN A 431 44.22 -2.83 11.76
CA GLN A 431 45.44 -2.62 12.52
C GLN A 431 46.63 -3.37 11.90
N ASN A 432 47.49 -2.63 11.20
CA ASN A 432 48.80 -3.02 10.69
C ASN A 432 48.91 -3.86 9.41
N THR A 433 47.92 -3.93 8.52
CA THR A 433 48.10 -4.61 7.24
C THR A 433 48.09 -3.60 6.10
N SER A 434 49.08 -3.68 5.18
CA SER A 434 49.10 -2.80 4.00
C SER A 434 48.00 -3.18 3.02
N LEU A 435 47.46 -2.19 2.26
CA LEU A 435 46.48 -2.43 1.22
C LEU A 435 46.92 -3.52 0.23
N GLN A 436 48.23 -3.60 -0.07
CA GLN A 436 48.80 -4.60 -0.97
C GLN A 436 48.61 -6.01 -0.41
N ASN A 437 48.86 -6.22 0.88
CA ASN A 437 48.69 -7.53 1.52
C ASN A 437 47.22 -7.96 1.53
N MET A 438 46.33 -7.04 1.79
CA MET A 438 44.87 -7.34 1.75
C MET A 438 44.41 -7.70 0.33
N MET A 439 44.91 -7.02 -0.69
CA MET A 439 44.63 -7.36 -2.09
C MET A 439 45.23 -8.71 -2.48
N ASP A 440 46.42 -9.02 -2.03
CA ASP A 440 47.09 -10.29 -2.30
C ASP A 440 46.34 -11.47 -1.63
N GLU A 441 45.85 -11.31 -0.40
CA GLU A 441 45.02 -12.30 0.29
C GLU A 441 43.71 -12.53 -0.45
N TYR A 442 43.01 -11.47 -0.85
CA TYR A 442 41.73 -11.57 -1.58
C TYR A 442 41.92 -12.20 -2.98
N GLU A 443 43.01 -11.83 -3.68
CA GLU A 443 43.35 -12.45 -4.96
C GLU A 443 43.63 -13.95 -4.79
N HIS A 444 44.33 -14.34 -3.74
CA HIS A 444 44.58 -15.74 -3.42
C HIS A 444 43.31 -16.54 -3.21
N GLU A 445 42.35 -16.02 -2.41
CA GLU A 445 41.06 -16.68 -2.16
C GLU A 445 40.22 -16.89 -3.43
N ILE A 446 40.15 -15.84 -4.29
CA ILE A 446 39.45 -15.91 -5.58
C ILE A 446 40.07 -16.99 -6.47
N LEU A 447 41.40 -17.05 -6.54
CA LEU A 447 42.12 -18.04 -7.36
C LEU A 447 41.88 -19.45 -6.85
N CYS A 448 41.94 -19.70 -5.55
CA CYS A 448 41.66 -21.01 -4.95
C CYS A 448 40.23 -21.46 -5.25
N SER A 449 39.26 -20.61 -5.00
CA SER A 449 37.84 -20.91 -5.25
C SER A 449 37.54 -21.20 -6.72
N ALA A 450 38.13 -20.43 -7.64
CA ALA A 450 37.97 -20.65 -9.06
C ALA A 450 38.66 -21.95 -9.53
N LEU A 451 39.85 -22.27 -9.01
CA LEU A 451 40.56 -23.52 -9.33
C LEU A 451 39.77 -24.74 -8.85
N GLU A 452 39.23 -24.71 -7.64
CA GLU A 452 38.38 -25.77 -7.11
C GLU A 452 37.13 -25.95 -7.97
N HIS A 453 36.43 -24.84 -8.30
CA HIS A 453 35.20 -24.90 -9.11
C HIS A 453 35.41 -25.52 -10.49
N PHE A 454 36.55 -25.28 -11.13
CA PHE A 454 36.88 -25.82 -12.45
C PHE A 454 37.75 -27.08 -12.39
N GLY A 455 37.82 -27.76 -11.23
CA GLY A 455 38.57 -29.03 -11.04
C GLY A 455 40.04 -28.89 -11.37
N TYR A 456 40.70 -27.79 -10.97
CA TYR A 456 42.10 -27.44 -11.16
C TYR A 456 42.53 -27.36 -12.64
N ASN A 457 41.58 -27.16 -13.55
CA ASN A 457 41.88 -26.97 -14.97
C ASN A 457 42.31 -25.53 -15.27
N ILE A 458 43.63 -25.27 -15.36
CA ILE A 458 44.24 -23.95 -15.53
C ILE A 458 43.66 -23.18 -16.72
N THR A 459 43.37 -23.86 -17.84
CA THR A 459 42.88 -23.19 -19.06
C THR A 459 41.44 -22.68 -18.85
N LYS A 460 40.55 -23.55 -18.36
CA LYS A 460 39.16 -23.19 -18.10
C LYS A 460 39.05 -22.12 -17.01
N THR A 461 39.87 -22.21 -15.96
CA THR A 461 39.92 -21.22 -14.89
C THR A 461 40.39 -19.86 -15.38
N ALA A 462 41.43 -19.83 -16.24
CA ALA A 462 41.94 -18.59 -16.81
C ALA A 462 40.90 -17.90 -17.70
N ASP A 463 40.20 -18.68 -18.55
CA ASP A 463 39.14 -18.18 -19.42
C ASP A 463 37.96 -17.63 -18.59
N ALA A 464 37.55 -18.32 -17.52
CA ALA A 464 36.48 -17.89 -16.64
C ALA A 464 36.80 -16.61 -15.84
N LEU A 465 38.07 -16.46 -15.44
CA LEU A 465 38.56 -15.24 -14.76
C LEU A 465 38.94 -14.11 -15.73
N GLY A 466 38.81 -14.31 -17.06
CA GLY A 466 39.15 -13.29 -18.07
C GLY A 466 40.64 -12.94 -18.12
N ILE A 467 41.53 -13.83 -17.68
CA ILE A 467 42.98 -13.61 -17.67
C ILE A 467 43.71 -14.60 -18.57
N ARG A 468 44.91 -14.23 -19.02
CA ARG A 468 45.74 -15.13 -19.82
C ARG A 468 46.24 -16.31 -18.98
N ARG A 469 46.27 -17.52 -19.55
CA ARG A 469 46.75 -18.73 -18.89
C ARG A 469 48.11 -18.56 -18.21
N GLN A 470 49.05 -17.89 -18.86
CA GLN A 470 50.39 -17.59 -18.29
C GLN A 470 50.29 -16.69 -17.05
N SER A 471 49.37 -15.73 -17.06
CA SER A 471 49.11 -14.84 -15.93
C SER A 471 48.53 -15.58 -14.73
N LEU A 472 47.67 -16.56 -14.97
CA LEU A 472 47.15 -17.44 -13.91
C LEU A 472 48.25 -18.33 -13.33
N GLN A 473 49.07 -18.96 -14.19
CA GLN A 473 50.22 -19.78 -13.73
C GLN A 473 51.22 -18.98 -12.88
N TYR A 474 51.52 -17.74 -13.28
CA TYR A 474 52.36 -16.87 -12.48
C TYR A 474 51.79 -16.60 -11.09
N ARG A 475 50.48 -16.31 -10.99
CA ARG A 475 49.80 -16.05 -9.72
C ARG A 475 49.72 -17.30 -8.83
N ILE A 476 49.46 -18.47 -9.41
CA ILE A 476 49.49 -19.77 -8.72
C ILE A 476 50.85 -19.98 -8.06
N HIS A 477 51.92 -19.69 -8.81
CA HIS A 477 53.30 -19.82 -8.29
C HIS A 477 53.61 -18.73 -7.24
N LYS A 478 53.17 -17.49 -7.48
CA LYS A 478 53.36 -16.35 -6.56
C LYS A 478 52.75 -16.63 -5.19
N TYR A 479 51.57 -17.22 -5.16
CA TYR A 479 50.82 -17.49 -3.93
C TYR A 479 51.00 -18.89 -3.37
N GLY A 480 51.85 -19.73 -3.98
CA GLY A 480 52.13 -21.10 -3.50
C GLY A 480 50.94 -22.05 -3.52
N ILE A 481 49.98 -21.84 -4.46
CA ILE A 481 48.81 -22.69 -4.57
C ILE A 481 49.20 -24.04 -5.16
N HIS A 482 48.98 -25.11 -4.40
CA HIS A 482 49.26 -26.49 -4.86
C HIS A 482 48.08 -26.98 -5.72
N ILE A 483 48.37 -27.47 -6.92
CA ILE A 483 47.41 -27.99 -7.90
C ILE A 483 47.51 -29.50 -7.98
#